data_c19ac2cdce29d067e3b2429aec283657
#
_entry.id   c19ac2cdce29d067e3b2429aec283657
#
_cell.length_a   1.000
_cell.length_b   1.000
_cell.length_c   1.000
_cell.angle_alpha   90.00
_cell.angle_beta   90.00
_cell.angle_gamma   90.00
#
_symmetry.space_group_name_H-M   'P 1'
#
loop_
_entity.id
_entity.type
_entity.pdbx_description
1 polymer ?
#
loop_
_entity_poly.entity_id
_entity_poly.type
_entity_poly.pdbx_seq_one_letter_code
_entity_poly.pdbx_strand_id
1 'polypeptide(L)'
;MDPLETATRLASVRRRGAGTGAERRVATWLRDELRARGREASLETVWVRPDWPLVHLMHCALGAGASIASVWEPAIGLGVLGATLVSMATDLTGRAHVLRLATPRRATQNVISPPSRRIPGAVRLTVVACTDAGRTGSIYGRWAALEARLRQLLRGHLPSPLGILVLAIVALCAIAYARLQGDGGQLLGALQFLPTVALMIGFAALVDVALSDVSRGANVYASTVGVALALVDELERSRLRRLEVELVLAGAGEGPAAGMRTFVRSRRNRRAEEVAVLAIEPCGGGTPRWLRRDGQLLPLRYHPRLVELCAEVSAADPNLRARPYASHGAAASFPARLVHWPAIAIGCRDERDRVPNAHEPSDVAERLDPAAMRAALDLCLALVGRLDEDLERRLGPAAGERARGGGRTGAPLGVK
;
A
#
# COMPACT_ATOMS: atom_id res chain seq x y z
N MET A 1 -1.60 17.68 15.79
CA MET A 1 -1.39 16.37 16.49
C MET A 1 0.08 16.01 16.39
N ASP A 2 0.71 15.55 17.49
CA ASP A 2 2.09 15.05 17.40
C ASP A 2 2.10 13.68 16.74
N PRO A 3 2.77 13.52 15.58
CA PRO A 3 2.86 12.24 14.89
C PRO A 3 3.53 11.15 15.73
N LEU A 4 4.56 11.50 16.49
CA LEU A 4 5.33 10.54 17.30
C LEU A 4 4.50 10.02 18.47
N GLU A 5 3.79 10.88 19.19
CA GLU A 5 2.92 10.50 20.31
C GLU A 5 1.84 9.52 19.83
N THR A 6 1.19 9.84 18.71
CA THR A 6 0.18 8.97 18.10
C THR A 6 0.76 7.62 17.71
N ALA A 7 1.91 7.59 17.04
CA ALA A 7 2.58 6.37 16.62
C ALA A 7 3.00 5.52 17.83
N THR A 8 3.53 6.14 18.87
CA THR A 8 3.93 5.47 20.12
C THR A 8 2.75 4.81 20.80
N ARG A 9 1.62 5.52 20.90
CA ARG A 9 0.38 4.99 21.48
C ARG A 9 -0.16 3.82 20.67
N LEU A 10 -0.15 3.89 19.33
CA LEU A 10 -0.54 2.77 18.46
C LEU A 10 0.39 1.57 18.64
N ALA A 11 1.70 1.77 18.64
CA ALA A 11 2.69 0.71 18.80
C ALA A 11 2.64 0.01 20.17
N SER A 12 2.09 0.68 21.20
CA SER A 12 1.87 0.07 22.50
C SER A 12 0.80 -1.03 22.50
N VAL A 13 -0.13 -1.00 21.52
CA VAL A 13 -1.20 -2.01 21.39
C VAL A 13 -0.63 -3.27 20.73
N ARG A 14 -0.43 -4.30 21.54
CA ARG A 14 0.11 -5.59 21.08
C ARG A 14 -0.88 -6.36 20.19
N ARG A 15 -0.34 -7.20 19.29
CA ARG A 15 -1.10 -8.14 18.43
C ARG A 15 -2.19 -7.42 17.60
N ARG A 16 -1.87 -6.24 17.10
CA ARG A 16 -2.75 -5.42 16.24
C ARG A 16 -2.80 -5.95 14.80
N GLY A 17 -2.81 -7.26 14.60
CA GLY A 17 -2.91 -7.86 13.27
C GLY A 17 -4.31 -7.68 12.67
N ALA A 18 -4.39 -7.84 11.35
CA ALA A 18 -5.62 -7.67 10.59
C ALA A 18 -6.78 -8.56 11.08
N GLY A 19 -7.95 -7.98 11.30
CA GLY A 19 -9.16 -8.66 11.76
C GLY A 19 -9.12 -9.14 13.21
N THR A 20 -8.25 -8.54 14.06
CA THR A 20 -8.18 -8.87 15.50
C THR A 20 -8.98 -7.89 16.36
N GLY A 21 -9.29 -8.30 17.60
CA GLY A 21 -9.90 -7.42 18.58
C GLY A 21 -9.01 -6.22 18.95
N ALA A 22 -7.67 -6.36 18.84
CA ALA A 22 -6.74 -5.26 19.09
C ALA A 22 -6.85 -4.19 18.00
N GLU A 23 -6.91 -4.58 16.73
CA GLU A 23 -7.14 -3.65 15.61
C GLU A 23 -8.48 -2.92 15.75
N ARG A 24 -9.54 -3.63 16.15
CA ARG A 24 -10.87 -3.02 16.39
C ARG A 24 -10.82 -1.96 17.49
N ARG A 25 -10.14 -2.23 18.61
CA ARG A 25 -9.98 -1.23 19.69
C ARG A 25 -9.24 0.01 19.21
N VAL A 26 -8.20 -0.17 18.39
CA VAL A 26 -7.46 0.93 17.78
C VAL A 26 -8.37 1.74 16.84
N ALA A 27 -9.14 1.10 15.98
CA ALA A 27 -10.07 1.78 15.09
C ALA A 27 -11.13 2.58 15.89
N THR A 28 -11.66 2.01 16.99
CA THR A 28 -12.59 2.70 17.86
C THR A 28 -11.94 3.92 18.50
N TRP A 29 -10.73 3.79 19.06
CA TRP A 29 -9.99 4.89 19.64
C TRP A 29 -9.71 6.00 18.61
N LEU A 30 -9.26 5.65 17.41
CA LEU A 30 -8.98 6.64 16.35
C LEU A 30 -10.23 7.40 15.90
N ARG A 31 -11.39 6.73 15.81
CA ARG A 31 -12.67 7.38 15.56
C ARG A 31 -13.00 8.39 16.65
N ASP A 32 -12.88 7.99 17.92
CA ASP A 32 -13.23 8.83 19.06
C ASP A 32 -12.26 10.02 19.20
N GLU A 33 -10.98 9.82 18.91
CA GLU A 33 -9.97 10.86 18.86
C GLU A 33 -10.27 11.92 17.76
N LEU A 34 -10.67 11.47 16.56
CA LEU A 34 -11.10 12.38 15.49
C LEU A 34 -12.34 13.18 15.89
N ARG A 35 -13.32 12.55 16.53
CA ARG A 35 -14.54 13.19 17.01
C ARG A 35 -14.26 14.21 18.12
N ALA A 36 -13.38 13.88 19.05
CA ALA A 36 -12.97 14.79 20.12
C ALA A 36 -12.31 16.07 19.57
N ARG A 37 -11.75 16.00 18.35
CA ARG A 37 -11.16 17.13 17.63
C ARG A 37 -12.13 17.84 16.69
N GLY A 38 -13.42 17.52 16.76
CA GLY A 38 -14.46 18.18 15.98
C GLY A 38 -14.62 17.65 14.54
N ARG A 39 -13.94 16.54 14.16
CA ARG A 39 -14.15 15.91 12.87
C ARG A 39 -15.26 14.87 12.95
N GLU A 40 -16.09 14.80 11.93
CA GLU A 40 -16.93 13.61 11.74
C GLU A 40 -16.04 12.40 11.48
N ALA A 41 -16.36 11.29 12.13
CA ALA A 41 -15.68 10.00 11.89
C ALA A 41 -16.64 8.85 12.13
N SER A 42 -16.56 7.83 11.29
CA SER A 42 -17.38 6.62 11.36
C SER A 42 -16.52 5.37 11.21
N LEU A 43 -17.04 4.25 11.72
CA LEU A 43 -16.46 2.93 11.50
C LEU A 43 -17.23 2.20 10.39
N GLU A 44 -16.50 1.73 9.39
CA GLU A 44 -17.03 0.87 8.33
C GLU A 44 -16.49 -0.55 8.54
N THR A 45 -17.37 -1.50 8.88
CA THR A 45 -16.96 -2.90 9.07
C THR A 45 -16.70 -3.55 7.72
N VAL A 46 -15.52 -4.15 7.59
CA VAL A 46 -15.07 -4.81 6.37
C VAL A 46 -14.75 -6.27 6.67
N TRP A 47 -15.34 -7.18 5.89
CA TRP A 47 -15.05 -8.60 6.00
C TRP A 47 -13.91 -9.00 5.09
N VAL A 48 -12.82 -9.47 5.67
CA VAL A 48 -11.56 -9.79 4.99
C VAL A 48 -11.10 -11.23 5.24
N ARG A 49 -10.17 -11.68 4.42
CA ARG A 49 -9.40 -12.93 4.61
C ARG A 49 -7.92 -12.57 4.65
N PRO A 50 -7.40 -12.21 5.84
CA PRO A 50 -6.10 -11.55 5.97
C PRO A 50 -4.91 -12.51 5.90
N ASP A 51 -5.12 -13.81 6.00
CA ASP A 51 -4.06 -14.81 6.14
C ASP A 51 -3.34 -15.07 4.79
N TRP A 52 -2.73 -14.02 4.21
CA TRP A 52 -2.00 -14.09 2.95
C TRP A 52 -0.82 -15.08 2.96
N PRO A 53 -0.07 -15.29 4.09
CA PRO A 53 1.01 -16.27 4.07
C PRO A 53 0.47 -17.69 3.86
N LEU A 54 -0.68 -18.01 4.49
CA LEU A 54 -1.32 -19.32 4.33
C LEU A 54 -1.79 -19.55 2.89
N VAL A 55 -2.29 -18.51 2.22
CA VAL A 55 -2.72 -18.59 0.81
C VAL A 55 -1.55 -18.92 -0.10
N HIS A 56 -0.43 -18.19 0.05
CA HIS A 56 0.74 -18.43 -0.80
C HIS A 56 1.49 -19.70 -0.43
N LEU A 57 1.44 -20.13 0.83
CA LEU A 57 1.89 -21.46 1.27
C LEU A 57 1.14 -22.58 0.52
N MET A 58 -0.21 -22.45 0.41
CA MET A 58 -1.01 -23.41 -0.37
C MET A 58 -0.62 -23.40 -1.87
N HIS A 59 -0.34 -22.22 -2.46
CA HIS A 59 0.17 -22.15 -3.83
C HIS A 59 1.52 -22.88 -3.98
N CYS A 60 2.43 -22.71 -3.03
CA CYS A 60 3.72 -23.41 -3.05
C CYS A 60 3.55 -24.94 -2.91
N ALA A 61 2.68 -25.39 -2.01
CA ALA A 61 2.41 -26.82 -1.82
C ALA A 61 1.79 -27.46 -3.07
N LEU A 62 0.76 -26.80 -3.65
CA LEU A 62 0.14 -27.25 -4.90
C LEU A 62 1.13 -27.28 -6.07
N GLY A 63 1.95 -26.21 -6.20
CA GLY A 63 2.96 -26.13 -7.25
C GLY A 63 4.04 -27.20 -7.12
N ALA A 64 4.58 -27.44 -5.92
CA ALA A 64 5.58 -28.47 -5.68
C ALA A 64 5.00 -29.88 -5.87
N GLY A 65 3.81 -30.16 -5.34
CA GLY A 65 3.12 -31.43 -5.53
C GLY A 65 2.80 -31.71 -7.00
N ALA A 66 2.29 -30.73 -7.72
CA ALA A 66 2.00 -30.84 -9.15
C ALA A 66 3.28 -31.00 -9.99
N SER A 67 4.39 -30.35 -9.60
CA SER A 67 5.69 -30.59 -10.22
C SER A 67 6.10 -32.06 -10.12
N ILE A 68 6.02 -32.63 -8.93
CA ILE A 68 6.35 -34.05 -8.71
C ILE A 68 5.40 -34.95 -9.50
N ALA A 69 4.09 -34.70 -9.44
CA ALA A 69 3.08 -35.47 -10.16
C ALA A 69 3.29 -35.45 -11.69
N SER A 70 3.81 -34.33 -12.24
CA SER A 70 4.07 -34.18 -13.68
C SER A 70 5.12 -35.14 -14.24
N VAL A 71 5.88 -35.84 -13.38
CA VAL A 71 6.86 -36.83 -13.78
C VAL A 71 6.17 -38.11 -14.30
N TRP A 72 5.05 -38.49 -13.66
CA TRP A 72 4.29 -39.70 -14.04
C TRP A 72 3.04 -39.36 -14.87
N GLU A 73 2.38 -38.24 -14.53
CA GLU A 73 1.13 -37.80 -15.16
C GLU A 73 1.27 -36.34 -15.62
N PRO A 74 1.96 -36.07 -16.76
CA PRO A 74 2.25 -34.71 -17.20
C PRO A 74 1.01 -33.84 -17.41
N ALA A 75 -0.09 -34.42 -17.90
CA ALA A 75 -1.34 -33.70 -18.14
C ALA A 75 -1.98 -33.19 -16.84
N ILE A 76 -2.01 -34.03 -15.79
CA ILE A 76 -2.53 -33.67 -14.46
C ILE A 76 -1.62 -32.61 -13.84
N GLY A 77 -0.29 -32.85 -13.89
CA GLY A 77 0.70 -31.91 -13.37
C GLY A 77 0.56 -30.53 -14.01
N LEU A 78 0.48 -30.45 -15.33
CA LEU A 78 0.29 -29.21 -16.08
C LEU A 78 -1.03 -28.50 -15.73
N GLY A 79 -2.12 -29.24 -15.62
CA GLY A 79 -3.43 -28.69 -15.25
C GLY A 79 -3.42 -28.03 -13.88
N VAL A 80 -2.83 -28.71 -12.87
CA VAL A 80 -2.74 -28.16 -11.49
C VAL A 80 -1.76 -26.99 -11.43
N LEU A 81 -0.60 -27.07 -12.11
CA LEU A 81 0.35 -25.94 -12.19
C LEU A 81 -0.29 -24.72 -12.84
N GLY A 82 -1.02 -24.89 -13.95
CA GLY A 82 -1.72 -23.81 -14.63
C GLY A 82 -2.78 -23.15 -13.75
N ALA A 83 -3.61 -23.95 -13.07
CA ALA A 83 -4.60 -23.44 -12.13
C ALA A 83 -3.95 -22.67 -10.95
N THR A 84 -2.84 -23.21 -10.41
CA THR A 84 -2.07 -22.58 -9.33
C THR A 84 -1.46 -21.24 -9.80
N LEU A 85 -0.89 -21.22 -11.02
CA LEU A 85 -0.34 -20.01 -11.64
C LEU A 85 -1.40 -18.92 -11.77
N VAL A 86 -2.57 -19.24 -12.34
CA VAL A 86 -3.67 -18.31 -12.53
C VAL A 86 -4.18 -17.79 -11.16
N SER A 87 -4.35 -18.69 -10.18
CA SER A 87 -4.78 -18.33 -8.83
C SER A 87 -3.79 -17.38 -8.15
N MET A 88 -2.49 -17.68 -8.20
CA MET A 88 -1.45 -16.85 -7.57
C MET A 88 -1.29 -15.52 -8.30
N ALA A 89 -1.27 -15.50 -9.62
CA ALA A 89 -1.13 -14.28 -10.41
C ALA A 89 -2.32 -13.33 -10.21
N THR A 90 -3.54 -13.85 -10.17
CA THR A 90 -4.74 -13.03 -9.93
C THR A 90 -4.80 -12.50 -8.49
N ASP A 91 -4.32 -13.26 -7.50
CA ASP A 91 -4.22 -12.79 -6.11
C ASP A 91 -3.20 -11.65 -5.96
N LEU A 92 -2.00 -11.82 -6.52
CA LEU A 92 -0.93 -10.82 -6.47
C LEU A 92 -1.23 -9.53 -7.26
N THR A 93 -1.99 -9.65 -8.34
CA THR A 93 -2.46 -8.49 -9.11
C THR A 93 -3.75 -7.87 -8.56
N GLY A 94 -4.32 -8.46 -7.52
CA GLY A 94 -5.53 -7.96 -6.88
C GLY A 94 -6.82 -8.13 -7.68
N ARG A 95 -6.82 -8.91 -8.75
CA ARG A 95 -7.98 -9.12 -9.61
C ARG A 95 -8.97 -10.14 -9.06
N ALA A 96 -8.48 -11.28 -8.59
CA ALA A 96 -9.29 -12.33 -7.97
C ALA A 96 -8.53 -13.00 -6.82
N HIS A 97 -9.25 -13.56 -5.85
CA HIS A 97 -8.70 -14.13 -4.62
C HIS A 97 -9.30 -15.52 -4.35
N VAL A 98 -9.15 -16.44 -5.32
CA VAL A 98 -9.84 -17.75 -5.30
C VAL A 98 -9.38 -18.57 -4.10
N LEU A 99 -8.07 -18.79 -3.94
CA LEU A 99 -7.56 -19.64 -2.88
C LEU A 99 -7.73 -19.04 -1.47
N ARG A 100 -7.94 -17.70 -1.38
CA ARG A 100 -8.31 -17.07 -0.11
C ARG A 100 -9.66 -17.56 0.43
N LEU A 101 -10.54 -18.09 -0.43
CA LEU A 101 -11.82 -18.64 0.02
C LEU A 101 -11.64 -19.80 1.00
N ALA A 102 -10.52 -20.50 0.94
CA ALA A 102 -10.16 -21.57 1.88
C ALA A 102 -9.66 -21.06 3.26
N THR A 103 -9.44 -19.73 3.42
CA THR A 103 -8.96 -19.16 4.68
C THR A 103 -10.08 -18.54 5.51
N PRO A 104 -9.94 -18.46 6.86
CA PRO A 104 -10.95 -17.88 7.72
C PRO A 104 -11.30 -16.44 7.38
N ARG A 105 -12.58 -16.11 7.44
CA ARG A 105 -13.08 -14.74 7.26
C ARG A 105 -13.10 -14.02 8.60
N ARG A 106 -12.59 -12.79 8.64
CA ARG A 106 -12.52 -11.95 9.85
C ARG A 106 -13.05 -10.56 9.56
N ALA A 107 -13.61 -9.90 10.59
CA ALA A 107 -14.06 -8.52 10.49
C ALA A 107 -12.92 -7.56 10.87
N THR A 108 -12.61 -6.62 10.00
CA THR A 108 -11.76 -5.45 10.27
C THR A 108 -12.59 -4.16 10.20
N GLN A 109 -12.01 -3.03 10.55
CA GLN A 109 -12.67 -1.73 10.58
C GLN A 109 -11.87 -0.70 9.81
N ASN A 110 -12.52 0.00 8.88
CA ASN A 110 -12.00 1.27 8.38
C ASN A 110 -12.54 2.40 9.24
N VAL A 111 -11.69 3.37 9.59
CA VAL A 111 -12.12 4.67 10.14
C VAL A 111 -12.19 5.64 8.99
N ILE A 112 -13.37 6.19 8.75
CA ILE A 112 -13.60 7.13 7.65
C ILE A 112 -14.01 8.47 8.26
N SER A 113 -13.27 9.51 7.90
CA SER A 113 -13.59 10.89 8.26
C SER A 113 -13.80 11.70 6.98
N PRO A 114 -15.05 12.10 6.71
CA PRO A 114 -15.37 12.90 5.52
C PRO A 114 -14.73 14.29 5.61
N PRO A 115 -14.71 15.06 4.51
CA PRO A 115 -14.23 16.44 4.53
C PRO A 115 -15.02 17.30 5.50
N SER A 116 -14.33 18.08 6.34
CA SER A 116 -14.94 19.04 7.27
C SER A 116 -15.51 20.28 6.56
N ARG A 117 -14.99 20.61 5.38
CA ARG A 117 -15.47 21.68 4.49
C ARG A 117 -15.90 21.11 3.16
N ARG A 118 -17.01 21.65 2.62
CA ARG A 118 -17.41 21.41 1.24
C ARG A 118 -17.07 22.61 0.38
N ILE A 119 -16.39 22.35 -0.73
CA ILE A 119 -15.95 23.36 -1.70
C ILE A 119 -16.57 22.97 -3.05
N PRO A 120 -17.52 23.75 -3.61
CA PRO A 120 -18.16 23.40 -4.87
C PRO A 120 -17.15 23.20 -6.01
N GLY A 121 -17.20 22.05 -6.68
CA GLY A 121 -16.30 21.71 -7.78
C GLY A 121 -14.86 21.38 -7.34
N ALA A 122 -14.63 21.12 -6.05
CA ALA A 122 -13.32 20.66 -5.57
C ALA A 122 -13.09 19.18 -5.88
N VAL A 123 -11.81 18.83 -5.95
CA VAL A 123 -11.33 17.44 -6.00
C VAL A 123 -11.22 16.90 -4.58
N ARG A 124 -11.67 15.68 -4.36
CA ARG A 124 -11.57 15.02 -3.06
C ARG A 124 -10.20 14.37 -2.90
N LEU A 125 -9.38 14.92 -2.03
CA LEU A 125 -8.11 14.35 -1.61
C LEU A 125 -8.38 13.31 -0.51
N THR A 126 -8.22 12.03 -0.83
CA THR A 126 -8.32 10.94 0.13
C THR A 126 -6.93 10.63 0.68
N VAL A 127 -6.67 11.02 1.93
CA VAL A 127 -5.45 10.66 2.69
C VAL A 127 -5.67 9.27 3.27
N VAL A 128 -4.74 8.33 3.02
CA VAL A 128 -4.87 6.93 3.42
C VAL A 128 -3.68 6.49 4.26
N ALA A 129 -3.95 5.83 5.38
CA ALA A 129 -2.96 5.11 6.19
C ALA A 129 -3.56 3.79 6.69
N CYS A 130 -2.72 2.78 6.97
CA CYS A 130 -3.17 1.49 7.50
C CYS A 130 -3.04 1.44 9.02
N THR A 131 -3.95 0.70 9.70
CA THR A 131 -4.03 0.66 11.17
C THR A 131 -3.56 -0.63 11.80
N ASP A 132 -3.45 -1.71 11.03
CA ASP A 132 -2.99 -3.02 11.48
C ASP A 132 -1.47 -3.06 11.72
N ALA A 133 -0.94 -4.22 12.07
CA ALA A 133 0.49 -4.48 12.14
C ALA A 133 0.76 -5.82 11.47
N GLY A 134 1.88 -5.89 10.75
CA GLY A 134 2.27 -7.06 10.00
C GLY A 134 2.86 -8.17 10.87
N ARG A 135 2.88 -9.38 10.34
CA ARG A 135 3.57 -10.51 10.98
C ARG A 135 5.08 -10.33 10.86
N THR A 136 5.79 -10.88 11.84
CA THR A 136 7.24 -11.04 11.78
C THR A 136 7.59 -12.28 10.95
N GLY A 137 8.87 -12.54 10.80
CA GLY A 137 9.38 -13.75 10.15
C GLY A 137 10.88 -13.67 9.93
N SER A 138 11.56 -14.80 9.90
CA SER A 138 13.03 -14.87 9.71
C SER A 138 13.47 -14.29 8.35
N ILE A 139 12.57 -14.31 7.35
CA ILE A 139 12.83 -13.80 6.01
C ILE A 139 12.99 -12.28 5.95
N TYR A 140 12.45 -11.55 6.93
CA TYR A 140 12.50 -10.08 6.93
C TYR A 140 13.80 -9.47 7.45
N GLY A 141 14.63 -10.25 8.16
CA GLY A 141 15.91 -9.80 8.68
C GLY A 141 17.06 -9.93 7.66
N ARG A 142 17.89 -10.97 7.84
CA ARG A 142 19.10 -11.17 7.01
C ARG A 142 18.82 -11.40 5.54
N TRP A 143 17.73 -12.12 5.23
CA TRP A 143 17.33 -12.41 3.85
C TRP A 143 16.87 -11.15 3.11
N ALA A 144 16.12 -10.27 3.77
CA ALA A 144 15.74 -8.98 3.20
C ALA A 144 16.95 -8.09 2.93
N ALA A 145 17.99 -8.16 3.77
CA ALA A 145 19.25 -7.45 3.53
C ALA A 145 19.99 -7.97 2.30
N LEU A 146 20.03 -9.30 2.12
CA LEU A 146 20.60 -9.93 0.93
C LEU A 146 19.80 -9.58 -0.33
N GLU A 147 18.49 -9.68 -0.27
CA GLU A 147 17.60 -9.30 -1.37
C GLU A 147 17.83 -7.84 -1.80
N ALA A 148 17.91 -6.92 -0.84
CA ALA A 148 18.17 -5.50 -1.15
C ALA A 148 19.52 -5.31 -1.85
N ARG A 149 20.58 -6.01 -1.43
CA ARG A 149 21.89 -5.97 -2.11
C ARG A 149 21.82 -6.53 -3.52
N LEU A 150 21.18 -7.69 -3.70
CA LEU A 150 21.00 -8.31 -5.02
C LEU A 150 20.17 -7.41 -5.95
N ARG A 151 19.13 -6.77 -5.41
CA ARG A 151 18.31 -5.81 -6.16
C ARG A 151 19.10 -4.60 -6.61
N GLN A 152 19.97 -4.06 -5.76
CA GLN A 152 20.87 -2.96 -6.14
C GLN A 152 21.84 -3.40 -7.24
N LEU A 153 22.45 -4.59 -7.10
CA LEU A 153 23.36 -5.15 -8.09
C LEU A 153 22.67 -5.36 -9.45
N LEU A 154 21.44 -5.86 -9.44
CA LEU A 154 20.62 -6.10 -10.64
C LEU A 154 19.83 -4.86 -11.10
N ARG A 155 20.19 -3.67 -10.62
CA ARG A 155 19.57 -2.38 -11.00
C ARG A 155 18.04 -2.37 -10.90
N GLY A 156 17.49 -3.07 -9.89
CA GLY A 156 16.04 -3.13 -9.65
C GLY A 156 15.27 -4.09 -10.55
N HIS A 157 15.94 -4.94 -11.33
CA HIS A 157 15.29 -5.96 -12.19
C HIS A 157 14.93 -7.26 -11.44
N LEU A 158 15.35 -7.41 -10.18
CA LEU A 158 14.98 -8.58 -9.39
C LEU A 158 13.47 -8.54 -9.08
N PRO A 159 12.70 -9.59 -9.43
CA PRO A 159 11.30 -9.70 -9.06
C PRO A 159 11.09 -9.68 -7.54
N SER A 160 9.87 -9.45 -7.07
CA SER A 160 9.53 -9.66 -5.66
C SER A 160 9.73 -11.13 -5.27
N PRO A 161 9.93 -11.47 -3.98
CA PRO A 161 10.04 -12.87 -3.55
C PRO A 161 8.86 -13.72 -4.02
N LEU A 162 7.63 -13.21 -3.94
CA LEU A 162 6.45 -13.90 -4.47
C LEU A 162 6.47 -13.97 -6.02
N GLY A 163 7.03 -12.97 -6.68
CA GLY A 163 7.25 -12.98 -8.13
C GLY A 163 8.22 -14.07 -8.58
N ILE A 164 9.25 -14.36 -7.78
CA ILE A 164 10.18 -15.49 -8.04
C ILE A 164 9.43 -16.83 -7.98
N LEU A 165 8.52 -17.00 -7.02
CA LEU A 165 7.69 -18.21 -6.93
C LEU A 165 6.76 -18.35 -8.13
N VAL A 166 6.19 -17.25 -8.64
CA VAL A 166 5.41 -17.26 -9.89
C VAL A 166 6.27 -17.70 -11.07
N LEU A 167 7.49 -17.16 -11.20
CA LEU A 167 8.41 -17.58 -12.26
C LEU A 167 8.79 -19.06 -12.15
N ALA A 168 8.95 -19.58 -10.93
CA ALA A 168 9.18 -21.00 -10.71
C ALA A 168 8.00 -21.85 -11.22
N ILE A 169 6.75 -21.45 -10.94
CA ILE A 169 5.56 -22.14 -11.44
C ILE A 169 5.48 -22.06 -12.97
N VAL A 170 5.80 -20.92 -13.58
CA VAL A 170 5.85 -20.77 -15.05
C VAL A 170 6.86 -21.73 -15.66
N ALA A 171 8.07 -21.83 -15.10
CA ALA A 171 9.09 -22.77 -15.56
C ALA A 171 8.61 -24.22 -15.44
N LEU A 172 7.95 -24.57 -14.32
CA LEU A 172 7.37 -25.91 -14.13
C LEU A 172 6.23 -26.21 -15.12
N CYS A 173 5.40 -25.23 -15.48
CA CYS A 173 4.40 -25.38 -16.53
C CYS A 173 5.06 -25.71 -17.89
N ALA A 174 6.14 -25.00 -18.23
CA ALA A 174 6.88 -25.27 -19.49
C ALA A 174 7.49 -26.69 -19.50
N ILE A 175 8.07 -27.13 -18.37
CA ILE A 175 8.65 -28.48 -18.23
C ILE A 175 7.55 -29.54 -18.30
N ALA A 176 6.42 -29.37 -17.61
CA ALA A 176 5.32 -30.31 -17.67
C ALA A 176 4.70 -30.39 -19.07
N TYR A 177 4.66 -29.27 -19.78
CA TYR A 177 4.22 -29.23 -21.18
C TYR A 177 5.19 -29.99 -22.11
N ALA A 178 6.50 -29.81 -21.96
CA ALA A 178 7.48 -30.56 -22.73
C ALA A 178 7.34 -32.09 -22.52
N ARG A 179 7.15 -32.53 -21.27
CA ARG A 179 6.85 -33.91 -20.93
C ARG A 179 5.57 -34.43 -21.59
N LEU A 180 4.53 -33.62 -21.67
CA LEU A 180 3.28 -33.98 -22.34
C LEU A 180 3.48 -34.18 -23.83
N GLN A 181 4.48 -33.53 -24.44
CA GLN A 181 4.87 -33.70 -25.84
C GLN A 181 5.78 -34.94 -26.07
N GLY A 182 6.11 -35.69 -25.01
CA GLY A 182 6.92 -36.91 -25.08
C GLY A 182 8.39 -36.73 -24.70
N ASP A 183 8.81 -35.55 -24.31
CA ASP A 183 10.18 -35.32 -23.84
C ASP A 183 10.33 -35.87 -22.41
N GLY A 184 11.12 -36.93 -22.23
CA GLY A 184 11.35 -37.60 -20.92
C GLY A 184 12.81 -37.59 -20.45
N GLY A 185 13.68 -36.76 -21.04
CA GLY A 185 15.11 -36.78 -20.79
C GLY A 185 15.56 -36.34 -19.38
N GLN A 186 16.74 -36.81 -18.97
CA GLN A 186 17.37 -36.45 -17.68
C GLN A 186 17.53 -34.92 -17.52
N LEU A 187 17.75 -34.21 -18.64
CA LEU A 187 17.87 -32.75 -18.63
C LEU A 187 16.60 -32.06 -18.09
N LEU A 188 15.40 -32.51 -18.48
CA LEU A 188 14.14 -31.97 -17.96
C LEU A 188 14.01 -32.23 -16.47
N GLY A 189 14.44 -33.39 -15.96
CA GLY A 189 14.49 -33.68 -14.54
C GLY A 189 15.41 -32.72 -13.78
N ALA A 190 16.60 -32.47 -14.33
CA ALA A 190 17.56 -31.51 -13.75
C ALA A 190 17.01 -30.06 -13.74
N LEU A 191 16.41 -29.64 -14.86
CA LEU A 191 15.79 -28.30 -14.97
C LEU A 191 14.58 -28.13 -14.00
N GLN A 192 13.83 -29.20 -13.74
CA GLN A 192 12.70 -29.21 -12.82
C GLN A 192 13.12 -29.04 -11.36
N PHE A 193 14.33 -29.49 -11.00
CA PHE A 193 14.80 -29.52 -9.61
C PHE A 193 14.82 -28.13 -9.00
N LEU A 194 15.46 -27.15 -9.66
CA LEU A 194 15.64 -25.80 -9.10
C LEU A 194 14.31 -25.07 -8.81
N PRO A 195 13.34 -24.98 -9.75
CA PRO A 195 12.07 -24.31 -9.46
C PRO A 195 11.23 -25.08 -8.44
N THR A 196 11.30 -26.41 -8.36
CA THR A 196 10.63 -27.19 -7.32
C THR A 196 11.20 -26.88 -5.94
N VAL A 197 12.53 -26.87 -5.81
CA VAL A 197 13.22 -26.50 -4.55
C VAL A 197 12.89 -25.05 -4.16
N ALA A 198 12.82 -24.12 -5.13
CA ALA A 198 12.40 -22.74 -4.84
C ALA A 198 10.98 -22.67 -4.23
N LEU A 199 10.03 -23.48 -4.72
CA LEU A 199 8.70 -23.58 -4.12
C LEU A 199 8.73 -24.20 -2.72
N MET A 200 9.57 -25.21 -2.48
CA MET A 200 9.74 -25.83 -1.15
C MET A 200 10.34 -24.83 -0.14
N ILE A 201 11.34 -24.05 -0.54
CA ILE A 201 11.92 -22.99 0.28
C ILE A 201 10.87 -21.91 0.54
N GLY A 202 10.12 -21.50 -0.48
CA GLY A 202 9.01 -20.55 -0.35
C GLY A 202 7.93 -21.05 0.60
N PHE A 203 7.58 -22.34 0.54
CA PHE A 203 6.67 -22.98 1.48
C PHE A 203 7.17 -22.87 2.92
N ALA A 204 8.43 -23.29 3.18
CA ALA A 204 9.00 -23.22 4.53
C ALA A 204 9.06 -21.79 5.08
N ALA A 205 9.45 -20.82 4.25
CA ALA A 205 9.49 -19.41 4.61
C ALA A 205 8.09 -18.85 4.93
N LEU A 206 7.06 -19.26 4.18
CA LEU A 206 5.68 -18.83 4.43
C LEU A 206 5.07 -19.51 5.65
N VAL A 207 5.49 -20.74 5.99
CA VAL A 207 5.15 -21.39 7.28
C VAL A 207 5.72 -20.57 8.44
N ASP A 208 6.99 -20.17 8.36
CA ASP A 208 7.62 -19.34 9.39
C ASP A 208 6.84 -18.03 9.59
N VAL A 209 6.51 -17.30 8.54
CA VAL A 209 5.71 -16.07 8.63
C VAL A 209 4.30 -16.35 9.18
N ALA A 210 3.65 -17.45 8.75
CA ALA A 210 2.30 -17.78 9.19
C ALA A 210 2.21 -18.12 10.69
N LEU A 211 3.28 -18.70 11.25
CA LEU A 211 3.37 -19.07 12.66
C LEU A 211 3.98 -17.97 13.54
N SER A 212 4.61 -16.95 12.95
CA SER A 212 5.26 -15.87 13.68
C SER A 212 4.27 -14.92 14.34
N ASP A 213 4.73 -14.25 15.40
CA ASP A 213 3.96 -13.22 16.09
C ASP A 213 3.75 -11.98 15.21
N VAL A 214 2.72 -11.20 15.54
CA VAL A 214 2.48 -9.88 14.96
C VAL A 214 3.47 -8.89 15.59
N SER A 215 4.17 -8.11 14.75
CA SER A 215 5.09 -7.05 15.20
C SER A 215 4.36 -5.97 16.01
N ARG A 216 5.11 -5.08 16.66
CA ARG A 216 4.53 -3.86 17.24
C ARG A 216 4.06 -2.90 16.14
N GLY A 217 4.67 -2.97 14.97
CA GLY A 217 4.34 -2.16 13.81
C GLY A 217 4.46 -0.67 14.07
N ALA A 218 5.52 -0.25 14.75
CA ALA A 218 5.76 1.15 15.06
C ALA A 218 6.08 1.95 13.81
N ASN A 219 7.07 1.51 13.04
CA ASN A 219 7.38 2.12 11.75
C ASN A 219 6.38 1.68 10.68
N VAL A 220 6.06 0.38 10.58
CA VAL A 220 5.30 -0.12 9.43
C VAL A 220 3.91 0.39 9.47
N TYR A 221 3.16 0.73 10.32
CA TYR A 221 1.84 1.37 10.16
C TYR A 221 1.50 2.40 11.26
N ALA A 222 2.11 2.33 12.46
CA ALA A 222 1.80 3.34 13.46
C ALA A 222 2.33 4.73 13.05
N SER A 223 3.54 4.79 12.46
CA SER A 223 4.10 6.04 11.92
C SER A 223 3.23 6.64 10.82
N THR A 224 2.63 5.79 9.95
CA THR A 224 1.78 6.25 8.85
C THR A 224 0.50 6.91 9.35
N VAL A 225 -0.12 6.34 10.39
CA VAL A 225 -1.31 6.92 11.03
C VAL A 225 -0.97 8.24 11.72
N GLY A 226 0.16 8.28 12.46
CA GLY A 226 0.61 9.51 13.12
C GLY A 226 0.80 10.67 12.14
N VAL A 227 1.50 10.41 11.03
CA VAL A 227 1.72 11.42 9.97
C VAL A 227 0.41 11.77 9.25
N ALA A 228 -0.46 10.79 8.94
CA ALA A 228 -1.74 11.05 8.27
C ALA A 228 -2.66 11.95 9.11
N LEU A 229 -2.74 11.72 10.41
CA LEU A 229 -3.53 12.53 11.33
C LEU A 229 -2.96 13.96 11.47
N ALA A 230 -1.63 14.08 11.58
CA ALA A 230 -0.98 15.39 11.63
C ALA A 230 -1.16 16.17 10.31
N LEU A 231 -1.03 15.46 9.16
CA LEU A 231 -1.26 16.05 7.85
C LEU A 231 -2.67 16.62 7.72
N VAL A 232 -3.68 15.85 8.09
CA VAL A 232 -5.08 16.29 8.00
C VAL A 232 -5.33 17.47 8.94
N ASP A 233 -4.77 17.46 10.14
CA ASP A 233 -4.84 18.54 11.13
C ASP A 233 -4.26 19.86 10.56
N GLU A 234 -3.11 19.80 9.89
CA GLU A 234 -2.48 20.97 9.26
C GLU A 234 -3.24 21.45 8.01
N LEU A 235 -3.74 20.52 7.20
CA LEU A 235 -4.51 20.86 6.01
C LEU A 235 -5.85 21.52 6.34
N GLU A 236 -6.44 21.23 7.50
CA GLU A 236 -7.66 21.92 7.96
C GLU A 236 -7.41 23.39 8.36
N ARG A 237 -6.22 23.68 8.90
CA ARG A 237 -5.82 25.04 9.21
C ARG A 237 -5.44 25.82 7.95
N SER A 238 -5.05 25.12 6.90
CA SER A 238 -4.72 25.72 5.61
C SER A 238 -6.00 26.10 4.84
N ARG A 239 -5.92 27.14 4.00
CA ARG A 239 -7.03 27.55 3.14
C ARG A 239 -6.92 26.91 1.76
N LEU A 240 -7.14 25.57 1.69
CA LEU A 240 -7.25 24.87 0.41
C LEU A 240 -8.44 25.43 -0.39
N ARG A 241 -8.25 25.64 -1.69
CA ARG A 241 -9.22 26.27 -2.59
C ARG A 241 -9.93 25.26 -3.48
N ARG A 242 -9.25 24.18 -3.84
CA ARG A 242 -9.70 23.18 -4.83
C ARG A 242 -9.68 21.76 -4.29
N LEU A 243 -9.25 21.55 -3.06
CA LEU A 243 -9.16 20.24 -2.42
C LEU A 243 -10.08 20.14 -1.19
N GLU A 244 -10.86 19.07 -1.13
CA GLU A 244 -11.59 18.61 0.06
C GLU A 244 -10.88 17.41 0.66
N VAL A 245 -10.51 17.45 1.93
CA VAL A 245 -9.68 16.41 2.57
C VAL A 245 -10.53 15.37 3.28
N GLU A 246 -10.56 14.14 2.75
CA GLU A 246 -11.15 12.94 3.34
C GLU A 246 -10.02 12.08 3.94
N LEU A 247 -10.21 11.54 5.14
CA LEU A 247 -9.24 10.63 5.78
C LEU A 247 -9.80 9.22 5.82
N VAL A 248 -8.97 8.25 5.43
CA VAL A 248 -9.27 6.81 5.51
C VAL A 248 -8.15 6.11 6.27
N LEU A 249 -8.43 5.70 7.50
CA LEU A 249 -7.54 4.82 8.24
C LEU A 249 -8.03 3.39 8.02
N ALA A 250 -7.36 2.71 7.09
CA ALA A 250 -7.82 1.43 6.58
C ALA A 250 -7.35 0.28 7.46
N GLY A 251 -8.25 -0.63 7.81
CA GLY A 251 -7.89 -1.89 8.44
C GLY A 251 -7.42 -2.93 7.42
N ALA A 252 -6.74 -3.97 7.91
CA ALA A 252 -6.19 -5.05 7.08
C ALA A 252 -5.35 -4.54 5.90
N GLY A 253 -4.40 -3.66 6.20
CA GLY A 253 -3.46 -3.08 5.23
C GLY A 253 -2.42 -4.09 4.76
N GLU A 254 -2.03 -5.04 5.60
CA GLU A 254 -1.06 -6.06 5.25
C GLU A 254 -1.57 -6.95 4.09
N GLY A 255 -0.70 -7.19 3.12
CA GLY A 255 -1.01 -7.95 1.92
C GLY A 255 -1.78 -7.10 0.90
N PRO A 256 -3.05 -7.44 0.59
CA PRO A 256 -3.78 -6.83 -0.53
C PRO A 256 -4.46 -5.50 -0.21
N ALA A 257 -4.14 -4.83 0.90
CA ALA A 257 -4.80 -3.61 1.37
C ALA A 257 -6.35 -3.74 1.34
N ALA A 258 -6.87 -4.76 2.05
CA ALA A 258 -8.26 -5.19 1.89
C ALA A 258 -9.27 -4.13 2.37
N GLY A 259 -8.95 -3.38 3.43
CA GLY A 259 -9.77 -2.25 3.88
C GLY A 259 -9.90 -1.17 2.82
N MET A 260 -8.78 -0.73 2.25
CA MET A 260 -8.79 0.26 1.18
C MET A 260 -9.47 -0.26 -0.10
N ARG A 261 -9.31 -1.53 -0.42
CA ARG A 261 -10.01 -2.15 -1.55
C ARG A 261 -11.53 -2.07 -1.39
N THR A 262 -12.04 -2.35 -0.20
CA THR A 262 -13.48 -2.25 0.09
C THR A 262 -13.95 -0.79 0.02
N PHE A 263 -13.17 0.15 0.55
CA PHE A 263 -13.43 1.57 0.44
C PHE A 263 -13.55 2.02 -1.02
N VAL A 264 -12.61 1.67 -1.88
CA VAL A 264 -12.63 1.99 -3.32
C VAL A 264 -13.83 1.35 -4.02
N ARG A 265 -14.10 0.07 -3.73
CA ARG A 265 -15.22 -0.66 -4.34
C ARG A 265 -16.58 -0.03 -4.00
N SER A 266 -16.78 0.37 -2.75
CA SER A 266 -18.04 1.01 -2.32
C SER A 266 -18.23 2.41 -2.92
N ARG A 267 -17.16 3.02 -3.43
CA ARG A 267 -17.15 4.37 -4.01
C ARG A 267 -16.76 4.39 -5.50
N ARG A 268 -16.90 3.26 -6.19
CA ARG A 268 -16.54 3.10 -7.62
C ARG A 268 -17.24 4.06 -8.57
N ASN A 269 -18.35 4.67 -8.13
CA ASN A 269 -19.11 5.66 -8.90
C ASN A 269 -18.44 7.06 -8.90
N ARG A 270 -17.43 7.29 -8.08
CA ARG A 270 -16.65 8.53 -8.12
C ARG A 270 -15.82 8.56 -9.41
N ARG A 271 -15.86 9.67 -10.11
CA ARG A 271 -15.07 9.87 -11.32
C ARG A 271 -13.61 10.11 -10.96
N ALA A 272 -12.71 9.67 -11.83
CA ALA A 272 -11.27 9.82 -11.59
C ALA A 272 -10.83 11.28 -11.47
N GLU A 273 -11.52 12.20 -12.17
CA GLU A 273 -11.25 13.64 -12.11
C GLU A 273 -11.69 14.29 -10.79
N GLU A 274 -12.54 13.62 -10.01
CA GLU A 274 -13.11 14.12 -8.75
C GLU A 274 -12.32 13.64 -7.51
N VAL A 275 -11.31 12.78 -7.71
CA VAL A 275 -10.59 12.12 -6.61
C VAL A 275 -9.09 12.19 -6.84
N ALA A 276 -8.34 12.42 -5.78
CA ALA A 276 -6.90 12.16 -5.70
C ALA A 276 -6.61 11.38 -4.42
N VAL A 277 -5.70 10.40 -4.48
CA VAL A 277 -5.36 9.56 -3.33
C VAL A 277 -3.91 9.78 -2.93
N LEU A 278 -3.68 10.16 -1.67
CA LEU A 278 -2.37 10.26 -1.06
C LEU A 278 -2.25 9.17 0.02
N ALA A 279 -1.46 8.14 -0.26
CA ALA A 279 -1.16 7.12 0.72
C ALA A 279 0.09 7.48 1.52
N ILE A 280 0.00 7.40 2.84
CA ILE A 280 1.13 7.52 3.73
C ILE A 280 1.68 6.12 3.98
N GLU A 281 2.90 5.90 3.51
CA GLU A 281 3.66 4.68 3.69
C GLU A 281 4.57 4.79 4.93
N PRO A 282 5.20 3.69 5.40
CA PRO A 282 6.08 3.73 6.57
C PRO A 282 7.10 4.88 6.50
N CYS A 283 7.11 5.71 7.54
CA CYS A 283 7.88 6.95 7.61
C CYS A 283 8.57 7.17 8.96
N GLY A 284 8.64 6.14 9.82
CA GLY A 284 9.30 6.22 11.12
C GLY A 284 10.82 6.05 11.07
N GLY A 285 11.47 6.17 9.90
CA GLY A 285 12.92 6.15 9.77
C GLY A 285 13.38 6.26 8.32
N GLY A 286 14.55 6.84 8.11
CA GLY A 286 15.14 7.08 6.80
C GLY A 286 14.81 8.45 6.22
N THR A 287 14.80 8.58 4.92
CA THR A 287 14.55 9.84 4.20
C THR A 287 13.32 9.73 3.31
N PRO A 288 12.60 10.84 3.05
CA PRO A 288 11.36 10.84 2.27
C PRO A 288 11.55 10.30 0.84
N ARG A 289 10.57 9.52 0.41
CA ARG A 289 10.46 8.95 -0.93
C ARG A 289 9.04 9.07 -1.43
N TRP A 290 8.88 9.35 -2.73
CA TRP A 290 7.61 9.17 -3.40
C TRP A 290 7.68 8.02 -4.40
N LEU A 291 6.61 7.24 -4.52
CA LEU A 291 6.59 6.08 -5.38
C LEU A 291 6.26 6.47 -6.83
N ARG A 292 7.08 5.98 -7.78
CA ARG A 292 6.81 6.07 -9.22
C ARG A 292 6.06 4.86 -9.76
N ARG A 293 6.32 3.70 -9.16
CA ARG A 293 5.64 2.43 -9.47
C ARG A 293 5.70 1.50 -8.27
N ASP A 294 4.73 0.63 -8.15
CA ASP A 294 4.73 -0.51 -7.24
C ASP A 294 3.91 -1.66 -7.80
N GLY A 295 3.92 -2.79 -7.13
CA GLY A 295 3.20 -4.02 -7.48
C GLY A 295 4.06 -5.25 -7.35
N GLN A 296 3.48 -6.32 -6.80
CA GLN A 296 4.22 -7.54 -6.46
C GLN A 296 4.58 -8.39 -7.68
N LEU A 297 3.73 -8.40 -8.69
CA LEU A 297 3.92 -9.16 -9.93
C LEU A 297 4.02 -8.23 -11.16
N LEU A 298 3.05 -7.35 -11.32
CA LEU A 298 3.00 -6.38 -12.41
C LEU A 298 3.17 -4.97 -11.84
N PRO A 299 4.24 -4.25 -12.23
CA PRO A 299 4.45 -2.89 -11.74
C PRO A 299 3.41 -1.94 -12.34
N LEU A 300 2.56 -1.35 -11.50
CA LEU A 300 1.66 -0.25 -11.86
C LEU A 300 2.35 1.08 -11.63
N ARG A 301 2.30 1.98 -12.61
CA ARG A 301 2.81 3.34 -12.50
C ARG A 301 1.86 4.21 -11.70
N TYR A 302 2.40 5.14 -10.94
CA TYR A 302 1.63 6.20 -10.29
C TYR A 302 1.22 7.27 -11.29
N HIS A 303 0.28 8.13 -10.90
CA HIS A 303 -0.24 9.17 -11.79
C HIS A 303 0.88 10.15 -12.19
N PRO A 304 1.15 10.35 -13.51
CA PRO A 304 2.31 11.12 -13.97
C PRO A 304 2.37 12.50 -13.35
N ARG A 305 1.25 13.24 -13.34
CA ARG A 305 1.21 14.60 -12.81
C ARG A 305 1.54 14.66 -11.31
N LEU A 306 1.07 13.69 -10.50
CA LEU A 306 1.40 13.66 -9.06
C LEU A 306 2.88 13.34 -8.84
N VAL A 307 3.48 12.50 -9.68
CA VAL A 307 4.92 12.21 -9.65
C VAL A 307 5.74 13.44 -10.04
N GLU A 308 5.30 14.20 -11.07
CA GLU A 308 5.93 15.47 -11.48
C GLU A 308 5.84 16.51 -10.36
N LEU A 309 4.68 16.68 -9.73
CA LEU A 309 4.52 17.61 -8.59
C LEU A 309 5.44 17.25 -7.43
N CYS A 310 5.64 15.97 -7.12
CA CYS A 310 6.63 15.56 -6.12
C CYS A 310 8.05 15.96 -6.52
N ALA A 311 8.40 15.82 -7.79
CA ALA A 311 9.72 16.23 -8.30
C ALA A 311 9.89 17.75 -8.26
N GLU A 312 8.86 18.53 -8.64
CA GLU A 312 8.85 19.99 -8.53
C GLU A 312 9.07 20.44 -7.07
N VAL A 313 8.34 19.85 -6.11
CA VAL A 313 8.46 20.14 -4.67
C VAL A 313 9.87 19.82 -4.17
N SER A 314 10.41 18.65 -4.54
CA SER A 314 11.75 18.24 -4.13
C SER A 314 12.85 19.12 -4.73
N ALA A 315 12.65 19.63 -5.94
CA ALA A 315 13.58 20.57 -6.58
C ALA A 315 13.53 21.98 -5.95
N ALA A 316 12.35 22.40 -5.51
CA ALA A 316 12.14 23.69 -4.86
C ALA A 316 12.71 23.74 -3.43
N ASP A 317 12.68 22.60 -2.71
CA ASP A 317 13.27 22.50 -1.37
C ASP A 317 14.20 21.27 -1.24
N PRO A 318 15.51 21.46 -1.51
CA PRO A 318 16.51 20.40 -1.38
C PRO A 318 16.66 19.85 0.06
N ASN A 319 16.24 20.60 1.10
CA ASN A 319 16.33 20.16 2.50
C ASN A 319 15.41 18.98 2.81
N LEU A 320 14.36 18.80 2.04
CA LEU A 320 13.47 17.63 2.13
C LEU A 320 14.21 16.32 1.84
N ARG A 321 15.36 16.37 1.10
CA ARG A 321 16.12 15.18 0.66
C ARG A 321 15.25 14.10 0.04
N ALA A 322 14.11 14.51 -0.50
CA ALA A 322 13.13 13.60 -1.07
C ALA A 322 13.58 13.14 -2.47
N ARG A 323 13.31 11.88 -2.81
CA ARG A 323 13.64 11.34 -4.13
C ARG A 323 12.66 10.26 -4.58
N PRO A 324 12.59 10.00 -5.91
CA PRO A 324 11.70 8.97 -6.42
C PRO A 324 12.16 7.56 -6.03
N TYR A 325 11.18 6.66 -5.88
CA TYR A 325 11.41 5.26 -5.53
C TYR A 325 10.50 4.33 -6.35
N ALA A 326 10.96 3.09 -6.58
CA ALA A 326 10.17 2.02 -7.18
C ALA A 326 10.08 0.85 -6.19
N SER A 327 8.87 0.48 -5.77
CA SER A 327 8.61 -0.63 -4.87
C SER A 327 8.20 -1.88 -5.64
N HIS A 328 8.44 -3.05 -5.03
CA HIS A 328 7.87 -4.33 -5.44
C HIS A 328 6.80 -4.83 -4.45
N GLY A 329 6.44 -3.99 -3.46
CA GLY A 329 5.28 -4.19 -2.61
C GLY A 329 3.99 -3.66 -3.24
N ALA A 330 2.92 -3.65 -2.46
CA ALA A 330 1.67 -2.98 -2.80
C ALA A 330 1.37 -1.95 -1.71
N ALA A 331 1.45 -0.67 -2.06
CA ALA A 331 1.11 0.42 -1.15
C ALA A 331 -0.39 0.46 -0.87
N ALA A 332 -0.80 1.18 0.19
CA ALA A 332 -2.22 1.35 0.54
C ALA A 332 -3.05 1.97 -0.59
N SER A 333 -2.43 2.74 -1.48
CA SER A 333 -3.07 3.31 -2.68
C SER A 333 -3.24 2.35 -3.86
N PHE A 334 -2.68 1.13 -3.79
CA PHE A 334 -2.74 0.16 -4.90
C PHE A 334 -4.17 -0.12 -5.39
N PRO A 335 -5.18 -0.35 -4.51
CA PRO A 335 -6.56 -0.56 -4.95
C PRO A 335 -7.16 0.62 -5.72
N ALA A 336 -6.80 1.86 -5.39
CA ALA A 336 -7.27 3.06 -6.11
C ALA A 336 -6.75 3.10 -7.54
N ARG A 337 -5.49 2.71 -7.75
CA ARG A 337 -4.88 2.66 -9.08
C ARG A 337 -5.44 1.57 -9.97
N LEU A 338 -5.93 0.46 -9.39
CA LEU A 338 -6.62 -0.58 -10.16
C LEU A 338 -7.93 -0.10 -10.79
N VAL A 339 -8.52 0.97 -10.25
CA VAL A 339 -9.72 1.64 -10.80
C VAL A 339 -9.38 2.98 -11.45
N HIS A 340 -8.10 3.21 -11.76
CA HIS A 340 -7.56 4.39 -12.43
C HIS A 340 -7.76 5.73 -11.68
N TRP A 341 -7.98 5.71 -10.37
CA TRP A 341 -7.97 6.93 -9.58
C TRP A 341 -6.54 7.50 -9.50
N PRO A 342 -6.35 8.81 -9.74
CA PRO A 342 -5.07 9.47 -9.51
C PRO A 342 -4.57 9.20 -8.11
N ALA A 343 -3.37 8.64 -7.97
CA ALA A 343 -2.80 8.30 -6.69
C ALA A 343 -1.30 8.56 -6.65
N ILE A 344 -0.81 8.82 -5.43
CA ILE A 344 0.60 8.89 -5.06
C ILE A 344 0.79 8.23 -3.70
N ALA A 345 1.99 7.74 -3.42
CA ALA A 345 2.34 7.23 -2.10
C ALA A 345 3.67 7.83 -1.65
N ILE A 346 3.72 8.29 -0.41
CA ILE A 346 4.88 8.92 0.23
C ILE A 346 5.20 8.18 1.53
N GLY A 347 6.47 7.88 1.73
CA GLY A 347 7.00 7.27 2.94
C GLY A 347 8.50 7.53 3.07
N CYS A 348 9.18 6.90 4.02
CA CYS A 348 10.63 7.02 4.19
C CYS A 348 11.32 5.69 3.95
N ARG A 349 12.56 5.76 3.48
CA ARG A 349 13.42 4.59 3.23
C ARG A 349 14.85 4.88 3.70
N ASP A 350 15.55 3.83 4.10
CA ASP A 350 16.98 3.88 4.41
C ASP A 350 17.81 4.07 3.12
N GLU A 351 19.14 4.12 3.26
CA GLU A 351 20.06 4.26 2.13
C GLU A 351 20.00 3.09 1.14
N ARG A 352 19.47 1.94 1.56
CA ARG A 352 19.28 0.75 0.75
C ARG A 352 17.84 0.62 0.22
N ASP A 353 17.06 1.70 0.29
CA ASP A 353 15.66 1.77 -0.11
C ASP A 353 14.74 0.75 0.63
N ARG A 354 15.09 0.36 1.88
CA ARG A 354 14.26 -0.49 2.73
C ARG A 354 13.48 0.34 3.74
N VAL A 355 12.40 -0.23 4.25
CA VAL A 355 11.72 0.26 5.44
C VAL A 355 12.48 -0.24 6.67
N PRO A 356 13.08 0.63 7.50
CA PRO A 356 13.80 0.20 8.69
C PRO A 356 12.91 -0.61 9.64
N ASN A 357 13.44 -1.71 10.17
CA ASN A 357 12.79 -2.61 11.12
C ASN A 357 11.47 -3.28 10.64
N ALA A 358 11.10 -3.15 9.36
CA ALA A 358 9.83 -3.67 8.85
C ALA A 358 9.69 -5.17 9.08
N HIS A 359 8.59 -5.59 9.69
CA HIS A 359 8.28 -6.99 9.99
C HIS A 359 9.30 -7.69 10.91
N GLU A 360 10.06 -6.91 11.66
CA GLU A 360 11.01 -7.41 12.64
C GLU A 360 10.48 -7.21 14.08
N PRO A 361 10.91 -8.01 15.06
CA PRO A 361 10.62 -7.75 16.48
C PRO A 361 11.14 -6.40 16.97
N SER A 362 12.10 -5.84 16.24
CA SER A 362 12.70 -4.52 16.49
C SER A 362 11.87 -3.34 16.03
N ASP A 363 10.71 -3.57 15.40
CA ASP A 363 9.79 -2.50 14.98
C ASP A 363 8.96 -1.97 16.15
N VAL A 364 9.64 -1.21 17.02
CA VAL A 364 9.14 -0.67 18.30
C VAL A 364 9.20 0.86 18.32
N ALA A 365 8.42 1.48 19.22
CA ALA A 365 8.27 2.94 19.28
C ALA A 365 9.61 3.66 19.56
N GLU A 366 10.49 3.04 20.36
CA GLU A 366 11.79 3.58 20.75
C GLU A 366 12.77 3.72 19.57
N ARG A 367 12.44 3.09 18.43
CA ARG A 367 13.22 3.17 17.17
C ARG A 367 12.63 4.08 16.14
N LEU A 368 11.53 4.77 16.45
CA LEU A 368 10.98 5.77 15.55
C LEU A 368 11.91 6.99 15.52
N ASP A 369 12.11 7.52 14.31
CA ASP A 369 12.83 8.76 14.07
C ASP A 369 11.83 9.90 13.86
N PRO A 370 11.68 10.83 14.82
CA PRO A 370 10.78 11.96 14.69
C PRO A 370 11.12 12.88 13.52
N ALA A 371 12.42 12.99 13.17
CA ALA A 371 12.86 13.82 12.06
C ALA A 371 12.41 13.23 10.72
N ALA A 372 12.48 11.91 10.55
CA ALA A 372 11.96 11.24 9.35
C ALA A 372 10.44 11.42 9.21
N MET A 373 9.69 11.27 10.31
CA MET A 373 8.24 11.49 10.32
C MET A 373 7.89 12.93 9.97
N ARG A 374 8.64 13.91 10.51
CA ARG A 374 8.46 15.32 10.20
C ARG A 374 8.75 15.60 8.72
N ALA A 375 9.86 15.11 8.19
CA ALA A 375 10.24 15.29 6.79
C ALA A 375 9.19 14.69 5.82
N ALA A 376 8.62 13.53 6.17
CA ALA A 376 7.51 12.94 5.40
C ALA A 376 6.25 13.82 5.43
N LEU A 377 5.91 14.38 6.60
CA LEU A 377 4.80 15.31 6.75
C LEU A 377 5.01 16.58 5.91
N ASP A 378 6.20 17.16 5.98
CA ASP A 378 6.55 18.39 5.25
C ASP A 378 6.46 18.16 3.73
N LEU A 379 6.96 17.02 3.22
CA LEU A 379 6.80 16.64 1.82
C LEU A 379 5.32 16.49 1.42
N CYS A 380 4.49 15.87 2.27
CA CYS A 380 3.06 15.73 2.02
C CYS A 380 2.35 17.09 1.97
N LEU A 381 2.65 17.99 2.92
CA LEU A 381 2.09 19.35 2.97
C LEU A 381 2.46 20.15 1.72
N ALA A 382 3.73 20.13 1.34
CA ALA A 382 4.22 20.82 0.15
C ALA A 382 3.57 20.25 -1.14
N LEU A 383 3.44 18.92 -1.25
CA LEU A 383 2.76 18.29 -2.38
C LEU A 383 1.29 18.71 -2.45
N VAL A 384 0.56 18.69 -1.34
CA VAL A 384 -0.88 19.04 -1.31
C VAL A 384 -1.07 20.52 -1.67
N GLY A 385 -0.23 21.40 -1.13
CA GLY A 385 -0.27 22.83 -1.51
C GLY A 385 -0.03 23.03 -3.00
N ARG A 386 0.98 22.35 -3.55
CA ARG A 386 1.30 22.42 -4.99
C ARG A 386 0.21 21.82 -5.87
N LEU A 387 -0.45 20.76 -5.41
CA LEU A 387 -1.60 20.15 -6.09
C LEU A 387 -2.81 21.11 -6.10
N ASP A 388 -3.09 21.76 -4.98
CA ASP A 388 -4.18 22.73 -4.88
C ASP A 388 -4.00 23.90 -5.85
N GLU A 389 -2.78 24.46 -5.94
CA GLU A 389 -2.40 25.49 -6.91
C GLU A 389 -2.50 24.99 -8.37
N ASP A 390 -2.09 23.76 -8.65
CA ASP A 390 -2.17 23.17 -9.99
C ASP A 390 -3.62 23.01 -10.45
N LEU A 391 -4.48 22.54 -9.53
CA LEU A 391 -5.92 22.41 -9.78
C LEU A 391 -6.60 23.78 -9.98
N GLU A 392 -6.22 24.79 -9.20
CA GLU A 392 -6.74 26.15 -9.36
C GLU A 392 -6.39 26.73 -10.75
N ARG A 393 -5.14 26.56 -11.20
CA ARG A 393 -4.72 26.99 -12.54
C ARG A 393 -5.48 26.28 -13.67
N ARG A 394 -5.75 24.97 -13.52
CA ARG A 394 -6.41 24.16 -14.56
C ARG A 394 -7.92 24.33 -14.61
N LEU A 395 -8.56 24.47 -13.46
CA LEU A 395 -10.02 24.48 -13.33
C LEU A 395 -10.58 25.91 -13.16
N GLY A 396 -9.69 26.91 -13.01
CA GLY A 396 -10.04 28.29 -12.66
C GLY A 396 -10.56 28.41 -11.21
N PRO A 397 -10.92 29.63 -10.74
CA PRO A 397 -11.40 29.83 -9.36
C PRO A 397 -12.67 29.04 -9.08
N ALA A 398 -12.82 28.55 -7.83
CA ALA A 398 -14.01 27.82 -7.41
C ALA A 398 -15.29 28.68 -7.54
N ALA A 399 -16.42 28.03 -7.85
CA ALA A 399 -17.68 28.75 -8.14
C ALA A 399 -18.14 29.73 -7.04
N GLY A 400 -17.76 29.50 -5.75
CA GLY A 400 -18.05 30.39 -4.65
C GLY A 400 -17.19 31.67 -4.59
N GLU A 401 -16.02 31.71 -5.24
CA GLU A 401 -15.17 32.91 -5.31
C GLU A 401 -15.61 33.84 -6.45
N ARG A 402 -16.16 33.28 -7.53
CA ARG A 402 -16.76 34.08 -8.62
C ARG A 402 -17.93 34.93 -8.14
N ALA A 403 -18.73 34.44 -7.19
CA ALA A 403 -19.86 35.18 -6.61
C ALA A 403 -19.43 36.34 -5.68
N ARG A 404 -18.22 36.25 -5.07
CA ARG A 404 -17.69 37.32 -4.20
C ARG A 404 -16.85 38.36 -4.95
N GLY A 405 -16.28 38.03 -6.11
CA GLY A 405 -15.51 38.94 -6.96
C GLY A 405 -16.34 39.79 -7.91
N GLY A 406 -17.59 39.37 -8.21
CA GLY A 406 -18.50 40.08 -9.12
C GLY A 406 -19.26 41.27 -8.49
N GLY A 407 -19.03 41.56 -7.21
CA GLY A 407 -19.81 42.57 -6.46
C GLY A 407 -19.19 43.98 -6.35
N ARG A 408 -18.20 44.33 -7.16
CA ARG A 408 -17.61 45.68 -7.18
C ARG A 408 -17.27 46.16 -8.58
N THR A 409 -18.27 46.48 -9.37
CA THR A 409 -18.21 47.54 -10.41
C THR A 409 -19.63 47.82 -10.89
N GLY A 410 -20.25 48.75 -10.35
CA GLY A 410 -21.56 49.28 -10.73
C GLY A 410 -21.83 50.58 -10.01
N ALA A 411 -20.98 51.61 -10.23
CA ALA A 411 -21.41 52.96 -9.95
C ALA A 411 -22.36 53.42 -11.08
N PRO A 412 -23.54 53.96 -10.84
CA PRO A 412 -24.39 54.49 -11.86
C PRO A 412 -23.83 55.85 -12.32
N LEU A 413 -23.43 55.98 -13.56
CA LEU A 413 -23.28 57.27 -14.21
C LEU A 413 -24.67 57.84 -14.49
N GLY A 414 -24.98 58.94 -13.81
CA GLY A 414 -26.18 59.72 -13.94
C GLY A 414 -26.26 60.41 -15.30
N VAL A 415 -27.52 60.57 -15.64
CA VAL A 415 -28.24 61.54 -16.45
C VAL A 415 -27.46 62.79 -16.85
N LYS A 416 -27.36 63.04 -18.15
CA LYS A 416 -28.01 64.14 -18.85
C LYS A 416 -28.22 63.77 -20.32
#